data_313dd6f1971e395f043f3f2e8b284eba
#
_entry.id   313dd6f1971e395f043f3f2e8b284eba
#
_cell.length_a   1.000
_cell.length_b   1.000
_cell.length_c   1.000
_cell.angle_alpha   90.00
_cell.angle_beta   90.00
_cell.angle_gamma   90.00
#
_symmetry.space_group_name_H-M   'P 1'
#
loop_
_entity.id
_entity.type
_entity.pdbx_description
1 polymer ?
#
loop_
_entity_poly.entity_id
_entity_poly.type
_entity_poly.pdbx_seq_one_letter_code
_entity_poly.pdbx_strand_id
1 'polypeptide(L)'
;PLAKKYKARLCDSDTVKKVLPEFANGYGGNLVHDESTDINERILAGAIDNGDNIVYPILGYKPEKLKKLMQMFKDKGYEVNLCFKDMPANIAKGRLLGRFLNKGRYLPLTCISKAQGKVGDSFEAVKDFADAYIRASSEPDGSNERIIESKGNIL
;
A
#
# COMPACT_ATOMS: atom_id res chain seq x y z
N PRO A 1 7.54 7.63 6.47
CA PRO A 1 8.60 7.16 7.35
C PRO A 1 9.53 6.17 6.65
N LEU A 2 9.02 5.04 6.09
CA LEU A 2 9.85 4.02 5.42
C LEU A 2 10.65 4.58 4.24
N ALA A 3 10.02 5.31 3.32
CA ALA A 3 10.70 5.91 2.17
C ALA A 3 11.86 6.81 2.60
N LYS A 4 11.68 7.62 3.66
CA LYS A 4 12.75 8.46 4.19
C LYS A 4 13.87 7.63 4.83
N LYS A 5 13.52 6.60 5.60
CA LYS A 5 14.49 5.72 6.29
C LYS A 5 15.41 5.01 5.30
N TYR A 6 14.85 4.48 4.22
CA TYR A 6 15.59 3.72 3.20
C TYR A 6 16.05 4.56 2.01
N LYS A 7 15.90 5.90 2.06
CA LYS A 7 16.16 6.80 0.92
C LYS A 7 15.48 6.27 -0.36
N ALA A 8 14.25 5.78 -0.20
CA ALA A 8 13.51 5.08 -1.24
C ALA A 8 12.55 6.01 -1.97
N ARG A 9 12.33 5.74 -3.26
CA ARG A 9 11.27 6.38 -4.02
C ARG A 9 9.91 5.81 -3.61
N LEU A 10 9.00 6.72 -3.26
CA LEU A 10 7.63 6.37 -2.98
C LEU A 10 6.84 6.31 -4.29
N CYS A 11 6.45 5.12 -4.73
CA CYS A 11 5.59 4.91 -5.88
C CYS A 11 4.16 4.65 -5.39
N ASP A 12 3.38 5.71 -5.25
CA ASP A 12 2.03 5.69 -4.66
C ASP A 12 1.06 6.54 -5.50
N SER A 13 0.10 5.88 -6.15
CA SER A 13 -0.92 6.55 -6.97
C SER A 13 -1.77 7.56 -6.17
N ASP A 14 -1.99 7.33 -4.88
CA ASP A 14 -2.70 8.29 -4.03
C ASP A 14 -1.89 9.59 -3.80
N THR A 15 -0.58 9.53 -3.88
CA THR A 15 0.28 10.71 -3.86
C THR A 15 0.22 11.43 -5.21
N VAL A 16 0.21 10.70 -6.32
CA VAL A 16 0.04 11.25 -7.67
C VAL A 16 -1.29 11.98 -7.82
N LYS A 17 -2.40 11.40 -7.32
CA LYS A 17 -3.73 12.05 -7.37
C LYS A 17 -3.72 13.48 -6.83
N LYS A 18 -2.96 13.74 -5.78
CA LYS A 18 -2.96 15.06 -5.10
C LYS A 18 -2.42 16.20 -5.95
N VAL A 19 -1.64 15.90 -7.00
CA VAL A 19 -1.09 16.90 -7.90
C VAL A 19 -1.92 17.09 -9.17
N LEU A 20 -2.95 16.27 -9.37
CA LEU A 20 -3.88 16.38 -10.49
C LEU A 20 -4.99 17.38 -10.13
N PRO A 21 -5.25 18.41 -10.98
CA PRO A 21 -6.26 19.42 -10.69
C PRO A 21 -7.66 18.86 -10.46
N GLU A 22 -8.04 17.83 -11.24
CA GLU A 22 -9.34 17.18 -11.20
C GLU A 22 -9.55 16.36 -9.92
N PHE A 23 -8.50 16.15 -9.11
CA PHE A 23 -8.62 15.50 -7.80
C PHE A 23 -9.49 16.30 -6.83
N ALA A 24 -9.54 17.64 -6.98
CA ALA A 24 -10.41 18.54 -6.26
C ALA A 24 -10.47 18.26 -4.75
N ASN A 25 -9.30 18.18 -4.10
CA ASN A 25 -9.15 17.87 -2.67
C ASN A 25 -9.76 16.52 -2.22
N GLY A 26 -9.97 15.58 -3.14
CA GLY A 26 -10.46 14.24 -2.86
C GLY A 26 -11.81 13.89 -3.46
N TYR A 27 -12.62 14.87 -3.83
CA TYR A 27 -13.92 14.65 -4.47
C TYR A 27 -13.80 13.97 -5.83
N GLY A 28 -12.77 14.34 -6.61
CA GLY A 28 -12.46 13.77 -7.92
C GLY A 28 -11.61 12.49 -7.89
N GLY A 29 -11.42 11.86 -6.73
CA GLY A 29 -10.50 10.72 -6.58
C GLY A 29 -10.77 9.53 -7.52
N ASN A 30 -12.03 9.33 -7.94
CA ASN A 30 -12.38 8.29 -8.92
C ASN A 30 -12.12 8.75 -10.36
N LEU A 31 -12.27 10.04 -10.65
CA LEU A 31 -12.04 10.59 -11.99
C LEU A 31 -10.58 10.45 -12.42
N VAL A 32 -9.66 10.68 -11.50
CA VAL A 32 -8.21 10.62 -11.74
C VAL A 32 -7.58 9.27 -11.42
N HIS A 33 -8.39 8.22 -11.20
CA HIS A 33 -7.86 6.93 -10.75
C HIS A 33 -6.94 6.27 -11.78
N ASP A 34 -7.39 6.18 -13.01
CA ASP A 34 -6.65 5.51 -14.08
C ASP A 34 -5.42 6.32 -14.47
N GLU A 35 -5.56 7.63 -14.65
CA GLU A 35 -4.45 8.53 -14.95
C GLU A 35 -3.37 8.49 -13.85
N SER A 36 -3.77 8.55 -12.59
CA SER A 36 -2.82 8.47 -11.47
C SER A 36 -2.12 7.12 -11.40
N THR A 37 -2.78 6.06 -11.84
CA THR A 37 -2.18 4.72 -11.92
C THR A 37 -1.14 4.66 -13.02
N ASP A 38 -1.46 5.14 -14.23
CA ASP A 38 -0.53 5.19 -15.36
C ASP A 38 0.71 6.03 -15.06
N ILE A 39 0.53 7.19 -14.44
CA ILE A 39 1.65 8.04 -14.01
C ILE A 39 2.51 7.31 -12.97
N ASN A 40 1.87 6.64 -11.99
CA ASN A 40 2.62 5.90 -10.97
C ASN A 40 3.39 4.71 -11.56
N GLU A 41 2.86 4.03 -12.57
CA GLU A 41 3.56 2.96 -13.30
C GLU A 41 4.79 3.50 -14.03
N ARG A 42 4.72 4.68 -14.64
CA ARG A 42 5.88 5.35 -15.26
C ARG A 42 6.92 5.76 -14.22
N ILE A 43 6.50 6.27 -13.07
CA ILE A 43 7.40 6.58 -11.95
C ILE A 43 8.10 5.31 -11.46
N LEU A 44 7.36 4.21 -11.34
CA LEU A 44 7.91 2.92 -10.95
C LEU A 44 8.95 2.41 -11.96
N ALA A 45 8.64 2.46 -13.25
CA ALA A 45 9.57 2.06 -14.31
C ALA A 45 10.87 2.87 -14.24
N GLY A 46 10.78 4.20 -14.14
CA GLY A 46 11.96 5.06 -13.99
C GLY A 46 12.75 4.80 -12.70
N ALA A 47 12.08 4.47 -11.59
CA ALA A 47 12.75 4.09 -10.35
C ALA A 47 13.53 2.77 -10.49
N ILE A 48 12.95 1.80 -11.19
CA ILE A 48 13.61 0.50 -11.49
C ILE A 48 14.83 0.73 -12.39
N ASP A 49 14.68 1.51 -13.45
CA ASP A 49 15.76 1.79 -14.40
C ASP A 49 16.95 2.52 -13.74
N ASN A 50 16.66 3.36 -12.74
CA ASN A 50 17.67 4.08 -11.95
C ASN A 50 18.29 3.21 -10.84
N GLY A 51 17.75 2.04 -10.54
CA GLY A 51 18.17 1.21 -9.40
C GLY A 51 17.82 1.84 -8.03
N ASP A 52 16.77 2.67 -7.98
CA ASP A 52 16.33 3.30 -6.72
C ASP A 52 15.77 2.23 -5.76
N ASN A 53 15.98 2.42 -4.45
CA ASN A 53 15.14 1.72 -3.47
C ASN A 53 13.68 2.17 -3.62
N ILE A 54 12.74 1.26 -3.50
CA ILE A 54 11.33 1.52 -3.80
C ILE A 54 10.44 1.19 -2.60
N VAL A 55 9.54 2.09 -2.26
CA VAL A 55 8.39 1.81 -1.38
C VAL A 55 7.14 1.87 -2.23
N TYR A 56 6.43 0.74 -2.32
CA TYR A 56 5.25 0.56 -3.16
C TYR A 56 4.01 0.18 -2.32
N PRO A 57 3.21 1.17 -1.88
CA PRO A 57 1.99 0.90 -1.12
C PRO A 57 0.90 0.30 -2.00
N ILE A 58 0.35 -0.83 -1.59
CA ILE A 58 -0.78 -1.47 -2.27
C ILE A 58 -1.79 -2.02 -1.27
N LEU A 59 -3.03 -2.25 -1.72
CA LEU A 59 -4.04 -2.90 -0.89
C LEU A 59 -3.79 -4.43 -0.78
N GLY A 60 -3.24 -5.04 -1.80
CA GLY A 60 -2.71 -6.40 -1.77
C GLY A 60 -3.74 -7.52 -1.53
N TYR A 61 -5.03 -7.36 -1.84
CA TYR A 61 -6.10 -8.34 -1.58
C TYR A 61 -6.19 -9.47 -2.62
N LYS A 62 -5.32 -9.47 -3.65
CA LYS A 62 -5.25 -10.50 -4.70
C LYS A 62 -3.88 -11.16 -4.65
N PRO A 63 -3.75 -12.36 -4.05
CA PRO A 63 -2.45 -13.01 -3.82
C PRO A 63 -1.67 -13.25 -5.12
N GLU A 64 -2.35 -13.67 -6.20
CA GLU A 64 -1.70 -13.91 -7.49
C GLU A 64 -1.09 -12.66 -8.10
N LYS A 65 -1.80 -11.51 -8.00
CA LYS A 65 -1.24 -10.23 -8.48
C LYS A 65 -0.08 -9.78 -7.63
N LEU A 66 -0.19 -9.95 -6.30
CA LEU A 66 0.87 -9.59 -5.37
C LEU A 66 2.12 -10.44 -5.63
N LYS A 67 1.96 -11.75 -5.81
CA LYS A 67 3.07 -12.66 -6.11
C LYS A 67 3.74 -12.31 -7.43
N LYS A 68 2.96 -12.01 -8.49
CA LYS A 68 3.52 -11.56 -9.79
C LYS A 68 4.32 -10.28 -9.65
N LEU A 69 3.83 -9.31 -8.87
CA LEU A 69 4.56 -8.06 -8.61
C LEU A 69 5.86 -8.32 -7.86
N MET A 70 5.84 -9.15 -6.82
CA MET A 70 7.04 -9.55 -6.07
C MET A 70 8.04 -10.27 -6.98
N GLN A 71 7.57 -11.19 -7.84
CA GLN A 71 8.42 -11.87 -8.81
C GLN A 71 9.09 -10.89 -9.77
N MET A 72 8.31 -9.93 -10.30
CA MET A 72 8.85 -8.90 -11.20
C MET A 72 10.00 -8.12 -10.52
N PHE A 73 9.88 -7.74 -9.26
CA PHE A 73 10.95 -7.07 -8.53
C PHE A 73 12.16 -7.99 -8.33
N LYS A 74 11.94 -9.26 -7.97
CA LYS A 74 13.02 -10.25 -7.83
C LYS A 74 13.76 -10.47 -9.15
N ASP A 75 13.06 -10.56 -10.27
CA ASP A 75 13.64 -10.71 -11.62
C ASP A 75 14.50 -9.51 -12.02
N LYS A 76 14.23 -8.34 -11.41
CA LYS A 76 15.04 -7.11 -11.56
C LYS A 76 16.17 -7.00 -10.52
N GLY A 77 16.39 -8.03 -9.71
CA GLY A 77 17.46 -8.08 -8.71
C GLY A 77 17.16 -7.39 -7.39
N TYR A 78 15.90 -7.03 -7.12
CA TYR A 78 15.51 -6.43 -5.84
C TYR A 78 15.33 -7.48 -4.74
N GLU A 79 15.76 -7.13 -3.55
CA GLU A 79 15.30 -7.76 -2.32
C GLU A 79 13.88 -7.25 -2.02
N VAL A 80 12.92 -8.18 -1.86
CA VAL A 80 11.51 -7.85 -1.70
C VAL A 80 11.07 -8.04 -0.24
N ASN A 81 10.83 -6.94 0.43
CA ASN A 81 10.41 -6.90 1.82
C ASN A 81 8.93 -6.56 1.94
N LEU A 82 8.15 -7.38 2.65
CA LEU A 82 6.71 -7.25 2.77
C LEU A 82 6.32 -6.67 4.14
N CYS A 83 5.72 -5.48 4.15
CA CYS A 83 5.19 -4.85 5.36
C CYS A 83 3.65 -4.91 5.34
N PHE A 84 3.07 -5.74 6.17
CA PHE A 84 1.63 -5.88 6.29
C PHE A 84 1.11 -5.20 7.56
N LYS A 85 0.11 -4.35 7.41
CA LYS A 85 -0.58 -3.73 8.53
C LYS A 85 -1.98 -4.32 8.67
N ASP A 86 -2.14 -5.14 9.69
CA ASP A 86 -3.45 -5.69 10.05
C ASP A 86 -4.33 -4.60 10.66
N MET A 87 -5.54 -4.49 10.17
CA MET A 87 -6.49 -3.48 10.62
C MET A 87 -7.91 -4.07 10.68
N PRO A 88 -8.52 -4.16 11.86
CA PRO A 88 -9.91 -4.57 11.99
C PRO A 88 -10.85 -3.71 11.13
N ALA A 89 -11.87 -4.34 10.56
CA ALA A 89 -12.76 -3.68 9.60
C ALA A 89 -13.53 -2.49 10.18
N ASN A 90 -13.93 -2.57 11.44
CA ASN A 90 -14.60 -1.47 12.16
C ASN A 90 -13.71 -0.23 12.26
N ILE A 91 -12.41 -0.42 12.54
CA ILE A 91 -11.42 0.66 12.60
C ILE A 91 -11.19 1.23 11.21
N ALA A 92 -11.04 0.38 10.19
CA ALA A 92 -10.90 0.82 8.81
C ALA A 92 -12.09 1.69 8.36
N LYS A 93 -13.33 1.29 8.70
CA LYS A 93 -14.56 2.06 8.43
C LYS A 93 -14.56 3.41 9.15
N GLY A 94 -14.20 3.43 10.43
CA GLY A 94 -14.12 4.67 11.22
C GLY A 94 -13.10 5.65 10.66
N ARG A 95 -11.93 5.17 10.27
CA ARG A 95 -10.88 5.99 9.62
C ARG A 95 -11.33 6.51 8.25
N LEU A 96 -12.07 5.72 7.48
CA LEU A 96 -12.62 6.14 6.20
C LEU A 96 -13.60 7.28 6.37
N LEU A 97 -14.55 7.13 7.31
CA LEU A 97 -15.52 8.17 7.64
C LEU A 97 -14.84 9.47 8.13
N GLY A 98 -13.86 9.35 9.02
CA GLY A 98 -13.08 10.50 9.48
C GLY A 98 -12.33 11.21 8.34
N ARG A 99 -11.77 10.48 7.36
CA ARG A 99 -11.13 11.07 6.17
C ARG A 99 -12.16 11.80 5.29
N PHE A 100 -13.35 11.25 5.14
CA PHE A 100 -14.42 11.89 4.39
C PHE A 100 -14.86 13.20 5.07
N LEU A 101 -15.16 13.16 6.35
CA LEU A 101 -15.62 14.34 7.11
C LEU A 101 -14.56 15.44 7.17
N ASN A 102 -13.29 15.08 7.35
CA ASN A 102 -12.22 16.07 7.56
C ASN A 102 -11.52 16.53 6.27
N LYS A 103 -11.58 15.74 5.19
CA LYS A 103 -10.80 15.98 3.96
C LYS A 103 -11.62 15.84 2.68
N GLY A 104 -12.94 15.64 2.76
CA GLY A 104 -13.79 15.44 1.58
C GLY A 104 -13.50 14.18 0.77
N ARG A 105 -12.53 13.35 1.18
CA ARG A 105 -12.11 12.18 0.40
C ARG A 105 -13.15 11.06 0.50
N TYR A 106 -13.98 10.96 -0.53
CA TYR A 106 -14.94 9.87 -0.66
C TYR A 106 -14.27 8.59 -1.15
N LEU A 107 -14.47 7.49 -0.41
CA LEU A 107 -14.15 6.15 -0.85
C LEU A 107 -15.36 5.25 -0.55
N PRO A 108 -15.89 4.49 -1.54
CA PRO A 108 -17.04 3.62 -1.30
C PRO A 108 -16.76 2.58 -0.21
N LEU A 109 -17.70 2.38 0.72
CA LEU A 109 -17.59 1.35 1.77
C LEU A 109 -17.41 -0.06 1.19
N THR A 110 -17.85 -0.28 -0.04
CA THR A 110 -17.64 -1.53 -0.79
C THR A 110 -16.15 -1.84 -1.01
N CYS A 111 -15.28 -0.85 -1.01
CA CYS A 111 -13.83 -1.08 -1.10
C CYS A 111 -13.30 -1.79 0.14
N ILE A 112 -13.82 -1.45 1.34
CA ILE A 112 -13.45 -2.14 2.58
C ILE A 112 -13.99 -3.56 2.60
N SER A 113 -15.27 -3.75 2.27
CA SER A 113 -15.88 -5.08 2.28
C SER A 113 -15.25 -6.03 1.24
N LYS A 114 -14.78 -5.52 0.10
CA LYS A 114 -14.03 -6.30 -0.89
C LYS A 114 -12.66 -6.76 -0.38
N ALA A 115 -12.02 -5.95 0.46
CA ALA A 115 -10.69 -6.21 1.00
C ALA A 115 -10.72 -6.96 2.34
N GLN A 116 -11.85 -6.89 3.07
CA GLN A 116 -11.99 -7.46 4.41
C GLN A 116 -11.69 -8.97 4.41
N GLY A 117 -10.78 -9.40 5.26
CA GLY A 117 -10.29 -10.79 5.34
C GLY A 117 -9.30 -11.15 4.23
N LYS A 118 -9.57 -10.73 2.99
CA LYS A 118 -8.77 -11.12 1.81
C LYS A 118 -7.34 -10.59 1.84
N VAL A 119 -7.10 -9.46 2.49
CA VAL A 119 -5.73 -8.90 2.58
C VAL A 119 -4.88 -9.75 3.52
N GLY A 120 -5.44 -10.19 4.64
CA GLY A 120 -4.78 -11.13 5.54
C GLY A 120 -4.48 -12.47 4.88
N ASP A 121 -5.48 -13.06 4.22
CA ASP A 121 -5.32 -14.32 3.47
C ASP A 121 -4.27 -14.18 2.37
N SER A 122 -4.25 -13.04 1.68
CA SER A 122 -3.26 -12.73 0.64
C SER A 122 -1.85 -12.61 1.22
N PHE A 123 -1.70 -11.99 2.39
CA PHE A 123 -0.43 -11.92 3.09
C PHE A 123 0.08 -13.31 3.45
N GLU A 124 -0.76 -14.16 4.08
CA GLU A 124 -0.40 -15.53 4.43
C GLU A 124 0.03 -16.36 3.21
N ALA A 125 -0.64 -16.15 2.08
CA ALA A 125 -0.34 -16.88 0.83
C ALA A 125 1.00 -16.48 0.19
N VAL A 126 1.54 -15.29 0.48
CA VAL A 126 2.74 -14.79 -0.19
C VAL A 126 3.90 -14.44 0.75
N LYS A 127 3.72 -14.44 2.07
CA LYS A 127 4.75 -14.00 3.02
C LYS A 127 6.06 -14.79 2.90
N ASP A 128 5.99 -16.08 2.64
CA ASP A 128 7.18 -16.92 2.49
C ASP A 128 7.91 -16.71 1.17
N PHE A 129 7.28 -16.04 0.21
CA PHE A 129 7.90 -15.64 -1.04
C PHE A 129 8.72 -14.34 -0.90
N ALA A 130 8.48 -13.56 0.15
CA ALA A 130 9.27 -12.39 0.50
C ALA A 130 10.63 -12.78 1.10
N ASP A 131 11.65 -11.95 0.89
CA ASP A 131 12.96 -12.13 1.49
C ASP A 131 12.92 -11.84 2.99
N ALA A 132 12.16 -10.80 3.37
CA ALA A 132 11.79 -10.54 4.76
C ALA A 132 10.35 -10.02 4.84
N TYR A 133 9.71 -10.17 6.01
CA TYR A 133 8.38 -9.60 6.23
C TYR A 133 8.16 -9.14 7.68
N ILE A 134 7.25 -8.18 7.82
CA ILE A 134 6.69 -7.74 9.10
C ILE A 134 5.17 -7.72 9.00
N ARG A 135 4.50 -8.32 9.97
CA ARG A 135 3.08 -8.13 10.23
C ARG A 135 2.91 -7.29 11.49
N ALA A 136 2.28 -6.15 11.37
CA ALA A 136 1.97 -5.27 12.49
C ALA A 136 0.47 -5.07 12.65
N SER A 137 0.01 -4.97 13.88
CA SER A 137 -1.35 -4.56 14.23
C SER A 137 -1.34 -3.14 14.78
N SER A 138 -2.45 -2.44 14.63
CA SER A 138 -2.68 -1.15 15.31
C SER A 138 -3.76 -1.33 16.34
N GLU A 139 -3.60 -0.65 17.49
CA GLU A 139 -4.69 -0.45 18.42
C GLU A 139 -5.86 0.30 17.75
N PRO A 140 -7.09 0.17 18.27
CA PRO A 140 -8.28 0.81 17.74
C PRO A 140 -8.15 2.32 17.52
N ASP A 141 -7.45 3.01 18.41
CA ASP A 141 -7.20 4.46 18.37
C ASP A 141 -6.08 4.87 17.39
N GLY A 142 -5.36 3.86 16.84
CA GLY A 142 -4.22 4.07 15.94
C GLY A 142 -2.90 4.32 16.66
N SER A 143 -2.92 4.34 17.99
CA SER A 143 -1.70 4.32 18.81
C SER A 143 -1.10 2.92 18.83
N ASN A 144 0.17 2.83 19.22
CA ASN A 144 0.89 1.59 19.47
C ASN A 144 0.80 0.54 18.35
N GLU A 145 1.60 0.71 17.32
CA GLU A 145 1.87 -0.36 16.36
C GLU A 145 2.64 -1.48 17.08
N ARG A 146 2.03 -2.67 17.12
CA ARG A 146 2.66 -3.86 17.67
C ARG A 146 3.01 -4.82 16.54
N ILE A 147 4.27 -5.24 16.48
CA ILE A 147 4.70 -6.32 15.60
C ILE A 147 4.12 -7.63 16.14
N ILE A 148 3.36 -8.33 15.31
CA ILE A 148 2.74 -9.63 15.62
C ILE A 148 3.65 -10.74 15.14
N GLU A 149 4.23 -10.58 13.96
CA GLU A 149 5.02 -11.60 13.27
C GLU A 149 6.09 -10.91 12.41
N SER A 150 7.28 -11.51 12.35
CA SER A 150 8.34 -11.02 11.46
C SER A 150 9.28 -12.15 11.05
N LYS A 151 9.90 -11.99 9.87
CA LYS A 151 10.97 -12.86 9.36
C LYS A 151 12.02 -11.97 8.71
N GLY A 152 13.28 -12.23 8.99
CA GLY A 152 14.38 -11.42 8.48
C GLY A 152 14.50 -10.05 9.15
N ASN A 153 15.36 -9.20 8.61
CA ASN A 153 15.62 -7.88 9.16
C ASN A 153 15.13 -6.79 8.21
N ILE A 154 13.97 -6.20 8.50
CA ILE A 154 13.41 -5.06 7.74
C ILE A 154 13.66 -3.72 8.48
N LEU A 155 13.90 -3.76 9.80
CA LEU A 155 13.99 -2.57 10.65
C LEU A 155 15.40 -2.35 11.21
#